data_f8554678ef00b1bc537c1fd79d7c0e47
#
_entry.id   f8554678ef00b1bc537c1fd79d7c0e47
#
_cell.length_a   1.000
_cell.length_b   1.000
_cell.length_c   1.000
_cell.angle_alpha   90.00
_cell.angle_beta   90.00
_cell.angle_gamma   90.00
#
_symmetry.space_group_name_H-M   'P 1'
#
loop_
_entity.id
_entity.type
_entity.pdbx_description
1 polymer ?
#
loop_
_entity_poly.entity_id
_entity_poly.type
_entity_poly.pdbx_seq_one_letter_code
_entity_poly.pdbx_strand_id
1 'polypeptide(L)'
;MKKIIVFICLLTLVNTVNIAHAQEERNHGIIWSSLHGLEYEIKAGINIGGATPLPLPQEIRALTGYNPNIYLSIEGNITKWFTKKKNWGMTLGIRIENKGMEADARVKNYSMEIIGGGGERLSGNWTGDVKTKFRAAYFSIPVLATYQLSNRVRLSAGPYISFKTNGDFNGYVSEGYLRKEDPTGTKVEFTGDNTAPYDFSDDLRSFQWGVQAGASWRAFKRLTVHGDITWGLNNIFNKDFQTITFNMYPIYLNVGFGY
;
A
#
# COMPACT_ATOMS: atom_id res chain seq x y z
N MET A 1 -22.94 -9.05 10.15
CA MET A 1 -24.14 -8.29 9.80
C MET A 1 -23.84 -6.83 9.39
N LYS A 2 -23.04 -6.04 10.13
CA LYS A 2 -22.72 -4.63 9.75
C LYS A 2 -22.03 -4.46 8.39
N LYS A 3 -21.18 -5.41 7.96
CA LYS A 3 -20.45 -5.35 6.66
C LYS A 3 -21.37 -5.59 5.44
N ILE A 4 -22.45 -6.33 5.61
CA ILE A 4 -23.43 -6.60 4.54
C ILE A 4 -24.34 -5.37 4.32
N ILE A 5 -24.65 -4.63 5.38
CA ILE A 5 -25.47 -3.42 5.29
C ILE A 5 -24.76 -2.31 4.51
N VAL A 6 -23.43 -2.15 4.69
CA VAL A 6 -22.64 -1.18 3.92
C VAL A 6 -22.61 -1.52 2.44
N PHE A 7 -22.51 -2.81 2.11
CA PHE A 7 -22.51 -3.26 0.70
C PHE A 7 -23.89 -3.05 0.04
N ILE A 8 -24.98 -3.30 0.77
CA ILE A 8 -26.35 -3.06 0.30
C ILE A 8 -26.59 -1.55 0.12
N CYS A 9 -26.11 -0.69 1.02
CA CYS A 9 -26.21 0.76 0.88
C CYS A 9 -25.43 1.29 -0.32
N LEU A 10 -24.27 0.71 -0.66
CA LEU A 10 -23.54 1.06 -1.88
C LEU A 10 -24.29 0.63 -3.15
N LEU A 11 -24.90 -0.55 -3.15
CA LEU A 11 -25.70 -1.04 -4.28
C LEU A 11 -27.00 -0.25 -4.50
N THR A 12 -27.63 0.22 -3.42
CA THR A 12 -28.83 1.07 -3.52
C THR A 12 -28.51 2.48 -4.02
N LEU A 13 -27.35 3.04 -3.68
CA LEU A 13 -26.87 4.31 -4.21
C LEU A 13 -26.64 4.26 -5.73
N VAL A 14 -26.16 3.13 -6.27
CA VAL A 14 -25.96 2.94 -7.72
C VAL A 14 -27.30 2.82 -8.46
N ASN A 15 -28.34 2.26 -7.84
CA ASN A 15 -29.64 2.12 -8.48
C ASN A 15 -30.50 3.39 -8.44
N THR A 16 -30.32 4.27 -7.48
CA THR A 16 -31.05 5.56 -7.41
C THR A 16 -30.62 6.56 -8.49
N VAL A 17 -29.42 6.40 -9.06
CA VAL A 17 -28.92 7.24 -10.16
C VAL A 17 -29.68 6.97 -11.49
N ASN A 18 -30.26 5.78 -11.67
CA ASN A 18 -30.96 5.43 -12.91
C ASN A 18 -32.45 5.86 -12.96
N ILE A 19 -33.05 6.28 -11.84
CA ILE A 19 -34.47 6.67 -11.79
C ILE A 19 -34.67 8.17 -12.06
N ALA A 20 -33.63 8.98 -12.05
CA ALA A 20 -33.70 10.43 -12.26
C ALA A 20 -33.74 10.86 -13.75
N HIS A 21 -33.76 9.91 -14.70
CA HIS A 21 -33.74 10.24 -16.14
C HIS A 21 -35.10 10.53 -16.78
N ALA A 22 -36.17 10.63 -16.01
CA ALA A 22 -37.52 10.75 -16.58
C ALA A 22 -38.28 12.03 -16.24
N GLN A 23 -37.63 13.14 -15.90
CA GLN A 23 -38.35 14.42 -15.82
C GLN A 23 -37.48 15.67 -16.01
N GLU A 24 -37.85 16.46 -17.03
CA GLU A 24 -37.64 17.88 -17.27
C GLU A 24 -36.27 18.38 -17.76
N GLU A 25 -36.25 18.66 -19.06
CA GLU A 25 -35.38 19.64 -19.73
C GLU A 25 -35.70 21.07 -19.25
N ARG A 26 -35.39 21.39 -17.98
CA ARG A 26 -35.35 22.81 -17.53
C ARG A 26 -34.43 22.97 -16.33
N ASN A 27 -33.43 23.84 -16.50
CA ASN A 27 -32.44 24.24 -15.50
C ASN A 27 -31.48 23.11 -15.07
N HIS A 28 -30.56 22.76 -15.94
CA HIS A 28 -29.39 21.97 -15.56
C HIS A 28 -28.51 22.83 -14.65
N GLY A 29 -28.69 22.67 -13.33
CA GLY A 29 -27.89 23.34 -12.31
C GLY A 29 -26.41 22.94 -12.38
N ILE A 30 -25.57 23.66 -11.65
CA ILE A 30 -24.10 23.43 -11.55
C ILE A 30 -23.76 21.96 -11.27
N ILE A 31 -24.56 21.28 -10.45
CA ILE A 31 -24.39 19.86 -10.10
C ILE A 31 -24.54 18.97 -11.34
N TRP A 32 -25.57 19.18 -12.16
CA TRP A 32 -25.82 18.40 -13.36
C TRP A 32 -24.69 18.57 -14.38
N SER A 33 -24.25 19.81 -14.63
CA SER A 33 -23.15 20.09 -15.55
C SER A 33 -21.82 19.52 -15.05
N SER A 34 -21.64 19.39 -13.72
CA SER A 34 -20.47 18.78 -13.11
C SER A 34 -20.45 17.26 -13.25
N LEU A 35 -21.60 16.62 -13.28
CA LEU A 35 -21.74 15.17 -13.44
C LEU A 35 -21.73 14.71 -14.91
N HIS A 36 -21.93 15.63 -15.88
CA HIS A 36 -21.90 15.27 -17.29
C HIS A 36 -20.45 15.10 -17.81
N GLY A 37 -20.28 14.08 -18.67
CA GLY A 37 -18.99 13.79 -19.29
C GLY A 37 -17.99 13.12 -18.34
N LEU A 38 -18.46 12.48 -17.29
CA LEU A 38 -17.67 11.60 -16.45
C LEU A 38 -17.37 10.29 -17.19
N GLU A 39 -16.16 9.82 -17.06
CA GLU A 39 -15.72 8.51 -17.55
C GLU A 39 -15.47 7.61 -16.34
N TYR A 40 -16.03 6.42 -16.37
CA TYR A 40 -15.92 5.43 -15.30
C TYR A 40 -15.00 4.31 -15.76
N GLU A 41 -14.14 3.83 -14.86
CA GLU A 41 -13.25 2.72 -15.12
C GLU A 41 -13.16 1.85 -13.87
N ILE A 42 -13.22 0.54 -14.03
CA ILE A 42 -12.93 -0.42 -12.97
C ILE A 42 -11.62 -1.10 -13.32
N LYS A 43 -10.67 -1.12 -12.40
CA LYS A 43 -9.38 -1.78 -12.55
C LYS A 43 -9.25 -2.93 -11.57
N ALA A 44 -8.65 -4.01 -12.01
CA ALA A 44 -8.18 -5.10 -11.17
C ALA A 44 -6.72 -5.37 -11.47
N GLY A 45 -5.92 -5.54 -10.44
CA GLY A 45 -4.48 -5.69 -10.59
C GLY A 45 -3.83 -6.43 -9.43
N ILE A 46 -2.52 -6.55 -9.55
CA ILE A 46 -1.64 -7.12 -8.53
C ILE A 46 -0.63 -6.08 -8.07
N ASN A 47 -0.38 -6.04 -6.77
CA ASN A 47 0.66 -5.24 -6.15
C ASN A 47 1.93 -6.07 -5.98
N ILE A 48 3.04 -5.54 -6.46
CA ILE A 48 4.39 -6.11 -6.35
C ILE A 48 5.29 -5.04 -5.74
N GLY A 49 5.97 -5.33 -4.64
CA GLY A 49 6.84 -4.36 -3.99
C GLY A 49 6.97 -4.63 -2.50
N GLY A 50 7.37 -3.62 -1.74
CA GLY A 50 7.58 -3.78 -0.30
C GLY A 50 7.71 -2.46 0.43
N ALA A 51 7.91 -2.55 1.72
CA ALA A 51 8.31 -1.45 2.58
C ALA A 51 9.83 -1.52 2.74
N THR A 52 10.52 -0.43 2.41
CA THR A 52 11.98 -0.37 2.46
C THR A 52 12.45 0.88 3.20
N PRO A 53 13.54 0.79 3.98
CA PRO A 53 14.18 1.97 4.50
C PRO A 53 14.88 2.77 3.40
N LEU A 54 14.75 4.09 3.46
CA LEU A 54 15.42 5.02 2.55
C LEU A 54 16.02 6.18 3.35
N PRO A 55 17.37 6.33 3.35
CA PRO A 55 18.37 5.45 2.75
C PRO A 55 18.48 4.10 3.46
N LEU A 56 19.13 3.13 2.81
CA LEU A 56 19.40 1.82 3.44
C LEU A 56 20.33 2.01 4.64
N PRO A 57 19.93 1.60 5.86
CA PRO A 57 20.75 1.81 7.05
C PRO A 57 21.98 0.89 7.06
N GLN A 58 23.04 1.36 7.73
CA GLN A 58 24.31 0.65 7.80
C GLN A 58 24.24 -0.68 8.57
N GLU A 59 23.26 -0.83 9.40
CA GLU A 59 22.96 -2.03 10.18
C GLU A 59 22.57 -3.21 9.27
N ILE A 60 21.96 -2.95 8.12
CA ILE A 60 21.62 -3.96 7.11
C ILE A 60 22.86 -4.22 6.25
N ARG A 61 23.49 -5.36 6.46
CA ARG A 61 24.73 -5.73 5.76
C ARG A 61 24.51 -6.38 4.41
N ALA A 62 23.46 -7.19 4.31
CA ALA A 62 23.08 -7.85 3.09
C ALA A 62 21.60 -8.19 3.11
N LEU A 63 20.95 -8.05 1.96
CA LEU A 63 19.64 -8.63 1.70
C LEU A 63 19.89 -10.03 1.11
N THR A 64 19.53 -11.08 1.85
CA THR A 64 19.80 -12.48 1.48
C THR A 64 18.64 -13.15 0.77
N GLY A 65 17.44 -12.60 0.95
CA GLY A 65 16.23 -13.07 0.28
C GLY A 65 15.19 -11.96 0.16
N TYR A 66 14.42 -12.01 -0.93
CA TYR A 66 13.29 -11.09 -1.12
C TYR A 66 12.20 -11.79 -1.93
N ASN A 67 10.97 -11.76 -1.38
CA ASN A 67 9.79 -12.25 -2.04
C ASN A 67 8.69 -11.17 -1.96
N PRO A 68 8.34 -10.51 -3.07
CA PRO A 68 7.32 -9.47 -3.08
C PRO A 68 5.92 -10.03 -2.81
N ASN A 69 5.71 -11.35 -2.94
CA ASN A 69 4.41 -11.99 -2.96
C ASN A 69 3.47 -11.31 -4.00
N ILE A 70 2.35 -11.93 -4.27
CA ILE A 70 1.34 -11.37 -5.19
C ILE A 70 0.12 -11.00 -4.36
N TYR A 71 -0.20 -9.70 -4.34
CA TYR A 71 -1.34 -9.15 -3.62
C TYR A 71 -2.32 -8.49 -4.57
N LEU A 72 -3.60 -8.77 -4.40
CA LEU A 72 -4.66 -8.28 -5.28
C LEU A 72 -5.07 -6.85 -4.92
N SER A 73 -5.52 -6.12 -5.94
CA SER A 73 -6.17 -4.81 -5.82
C SER A 73 -7.36 -4.70 -6.75
N ILE A 74 -8.37 -3.97 -6.31
CA ILE A 74 -9.53 -3.56 -7.11
C ILE A 74 -9.72 -2.07 -6.90
N GLU A 75 -9.89 -1.32 -8.01
CA GLU A 75 -10.02 0.12 -7.99
C GLU A 75 -11.18 0.56 -8.90
N GLY A 76 -12.04 1.43 -8.41
CA GLY A 76 -13.05 2.13 -9.19
C GLY A 76 -12.62 3.59 -9.39
N ASN A 77 -12.63 4.07 -10.62
CA ASN A 77 -12.19 5.40 -11.00
C ASN A 77 -13.30 6.20 -11.67
N ILE A 78 -13.33 7.49 -11.38
CA ILE A 78 -14.17 8.48 -12.06
C ILE A 78 -13.24 9.57 -12.59
N THR A 79 -13.24 9.78 -13.90
CA THR A 79 -12.42 10.81 -14.56
C THR A 79 -13.30 11.91 -15.12
N LYS A 80 -13.00 13.17 -14.76
CA LYS A 80 -13.58 14.39 -15.35
C LYS A 80 -12.58 15.02 -16.28
N TRP A 81 -12.97 15.18 -17.54
CA TRP A 81 -12.16 15.86 -18.55
C TRP A 81 -12.47 17.35 -18.59
N PHE A 82 -11.42 18.20 -18.59
CA PHE A 82 -11.56 19.65 -18.58
C PHE A 82 -11.69 20.25 -19.97
N THR A 83 -11.26 19.53 -20.99
CA THR A 83 -11.29 20.01 -22.39
C THR A 83 -12.16 19.12 -23.26
N LYS A 84 -12.78 19.71 -24.29
CA LYS A 84 -13.56 18.97 -25.30
C LYS A 84 -12.72 17.90 -26.02
N LYS A 85 -11.42 18.15 -26.18
CA LYS A 85 -10.46 17.21 -26.78
C LYS A 85 -10.00 16.11 -25.82
N LYS A 86 -10.47 16.13 -24.54
CA LYS A 86 -10.09 15.16 -23.49
C LYS A 86 -8.57 15.01 -23.30
N ASN A 87 -7.80 16.09 -23.41
CA ASN A 87 -6.36 16.03 -23.23
C ASN A 87 -5.97 16.01 -21.75
N TRP A 88 -6.65 16.82 -20.93
CA TRP A 88 -6.42 16.92 -19.49
C TRP A 88 -7.69 16.64 -18.70
N GLY A 89 -7.55 15.92 -17.62
CA GLY A 89 -8.62 15.60 -16.70
C GLY A 89 -8.11 15.38 -15.29
N MET A 90 -9.03 15.12 -14.40
CA MET A 90 -8.78 14.70 -13.03
C MET A 90 -9.49 13.38 -12.77
N THR A 91 -8.79 12.43 -12.19
CA THR A 91 -9.33 11.13 -11.81
C THR A 91 -9.36 11.02 -10.29
N LEU A 92 -10.52 10.67 -9.76
CA LEU A 92 -10.72 10.28 -8.38
C LEU A 92 -10.97 8.78 -8.34
N GLY A 93 -10.21 8.06 -7.52
CA GLY A 93 -10.33 6.62 -7.36
C GLY A 93 -10.72 6.22 -5.95
N ILE A 94 -11.25 5.01 -5.86
CA ILE A 94 -11.42 4.26 -4.61
C ILE A 94 -10.82 2.89 -4.85
N ARG A 95 -9.83 2.51 -4.03
CA ARG A 95 -9.10 1.25 -4.17
C ARG A 95 -9.12 0.46 -2.88
N ILE A 96 -9.42 -0.83 -3.01
CA ILE A 96 -9.23 -1.83 -1.96
C ILE A 96 -8.04 -2.67 -2.41
N GLU A 97 -7.00 -2.70 -1.59
CA GLU A 97 -5.75 -3.34 -1.97
C GLU A 97 -5.08 -4.04 -0.79
N ASN A 98 -4.40 -5.13 -1.09
CA ASN A 98 -3.46 -5.75 -0.19
C ASN A 98 -2.03 -5.44 -0.67
N LYS A 99 -1.13 -5.25 0.28
CA LYS A 99 0.29 -5.00 0.09
C LYS A 99 1.10 -5.85 1.06
N GLY A 100 2.27 -6.27 0.64
CA GLY A 100 3.15 -7.01 1.55
C GLY A 100 4.42 -7.45 0.87
N MET A 101 5.31 -8.06 1.66
CA MET A 101 6.57 -8.64 1.23
C MET A 101 7.07 -9.63 2.28
N GLU A 102 8.00 -10.47 1.87
CA GLU A 102 8.90 -11.21 2.77
C GLU A 102 10.33 -10.86 2.40
N ALA A 103 11.16 -10.60 3.41
CA ALA A 103 12.56 -10.24 3.21
C ALA A 103 13.44 -10.93 4.25
N ASP A 104 14.55 -11.48 3.79
CA ASP A 104 15.60 -12.06 4.62
C ASP A 104 16.82 -11.15 4.52
N ALA A 105 17.38 -10.79 5.65
CA ALA A 105 18.53 -9.90 5.72
C ALA A 105 19.53 -10.34 6.79
N ARG A 106 20.79 -10.11 6.53
CA ARG A 106 21.85 -10.18 7.54
C ARG A 106 22.10 -8.78 8.09
N VAL A 107 21.99 -8.65 9.40
CA VAL A 107 22.12 -7.36 10.08
C VAL A 107 23.25 -7.40 11.14
N LYS A 108 23.75 -6.23 11.50
CA LYS A 108 24.73 -6.04 12.57
C LYS A 108 24.37 -4.84 13.41
N ASN A 109 24.30 -5.05 14.73
CA ASN A 109 23.97 -4.00 15.71
C ASN A 109 22.61 -3.33 15.43
N TYR A 110 21.63 -4.14 15.06
CA TYR A 110 20.30 -3.72 14.67
C TYR A 110 19.41 -3.67 15.92
N SER A 111 18.88 -2.49 16.24
CA SER A 111 17.96 -2.32 17.36
C SER A 111 16.66 -3.05 17.11
N MET A 112 16.29 -3.96 18.01
CA MET A 112 15.02 -4.69 17.92
C MET A 112 14.58 -5.26 19.27
N GLU A 113 13.36 -5.73 19.31
CA GLU A 113 12.76 -6.47 20.40
C GLU A 113 12.34 -7.85 19.89
N ILE A 114 12.74 -8.90 20.61
CA ILE A 114 12.40 -10.29 20.30
C ILE A 114 11.64 -10.92 21.47
N ILE A 115 10.92 -11.99 21.20
CA ILE A 115 10.21 -12.78 22.22
C ILE A 115 11.05 -13.98 22.55
N GLY A 116 11.54 -14.06 23.80
CA GLY A 116 12.32 -15.19 24.31
C GLY A 116 11.48 -16.45 24.49
N GLY A 117 12.16 -17.57 24.76
CA GLY A 117 11.51 -18.88 24.88
C GLY A 117 10.50 -19.01 26.04
N GLY A 118 10.57 -18.14 27.03
CA GLY A 118 9.60 -18.02 28.13
C GLY A 118 8.47 -17.01 27.86
N GLY A 119 8.43 -16.39 26.69
CA GLY A 119 7.46 -15.34 26.36
C GLY A 119 7.86 -13.94 26.85
N GLU A 120 9.05 -13.79 27.43
CA GLU A 120 9.59 -12.49 27.84
C GLU A 120 10.03 -11.68 26.62
N ARG A 121 9.82 -10.35 26.66
CA ARG A 121 10.32 -9.41 25.64
C ARG A 121 11.76 -9.03 25.97
N LEU A 122 12.65 -9.24 25.02
CA LEU A 122 14.07 -8.92 25.12
C LEU A 122 14.41 -7.83 24.11
N SER A 123 14.65 -6.62 24.61
CA SER A 123 15.09 -5.48 23.78
C SER A 123 16.61 -5.39 23.76
N GLY A 124 17.17 -4.99 22.63
CA GLY A 124 18.62 -4.82 22.49
C GLY A 124 19.09 -4.74 21.05
N ASN A 125 20.38 -5.03 20.86
CA ASN A 125 21.04 -4.94 19.58
C ASN A 125 21.31 -6.33 19.01
N TRP A 126 20.63 -6.64 17.91
CA TRP A 126 20.75 -7.92 17.21
C TRP A 126 21.88 -7.90 16.18
N THR A 127 22.62 -9.01 16.11
CA THR A 127 23.57 -9.29 15.03
C THR A 127 23.36 -10.72 14.58
N GLY A 128 22.97 -10.91 13.32
CA GLY A 128 22.62 -12.23 12.77
C GLY A 128 21.64 -12.09 11.62
N ASP A 129 20.92 -13.17 11.34
CA ASP A 129 19.93 -13.21 10.29
C ASP A 129 18.55 -12.81 10.83
N VAL A 130 17.79 -12.06 10.02
CA VAL A 130 16.44 -11.57 10.30
C VAL A 130 15.55 -11.93 9.13
N LYS A 131 14.45 -12.61 9.39
CA LYS A 131 13.39 -12.83 8.44
C LYS A 131 12.19 -11.97 8.80
N THR A 132 11.73 -11.15 7.85
CA THR A 132 10.63 -10.21 8.03
C THR A 132 9.50 -10.56 7.09
N LYS A 133 8.28 -10.52 7.61
CA LYS A 133 7.06 -10.65 6.85
C LYS A 133 6.16 -9.46 7.14
N PHE A 134 5.83 -8.71 6.10
CA PHE A 134 4.91 -7.60 6.13
C PHE A 134 3.69 -7.91 5.27
N ARG A 135 2.49 -7.66 5.80
CA ARG A 135 1.22 -7.71 5.08
C ARG A 135 0.33 -6.61 5.60
N ALA A 136 -0.37 -5.92 4.71
CA ALA A 136 -1.37 -4.95 5.12
C ALA A 136 -2.47 -4.82 4.06
N ALA A 137 -3.69 -4.65 4.53
CA ALA A 137 -4.86 -4.34 3.72
C ALA A 137 -5.20 -2.87 3.88
N TYR A 138 -5.46 -2.19 2.74
CA TYR A 138 -5.71 -0.75 2.70
C TYR A 138 -6.98 -0.44 1.93
N PHE A 139 -7.64 0.62 2.40
CA PHE A 139 -8.61 1.39 1.64
C PHE A 139 -7.91 2.69 1.19
N SER A 140 -7.76 2.89 -0.12
CA SER A 140 -6.95 3.97 -0.69
C SER A 140 -7.81 4.86 -1.58
N ILE A 141 -7.51 6.17 -1.56
CA ILE A 141 -8.20 7.19 -2.36
C ILE A 141 -7.13 7.96 -3.14
N PRO A 142 -6.83 7.57 -4.40
CA PRO A 142 -5.99 8.35 -5.29
C PRO A 142 -6.75 9.53 -5.89
N VAL A 143 -6.07 10.68 -6.02
CA VAL A 143 -6.53 11.88 -6.73
C VAL A 143 -5.47 12.25 -7.76
N LEU A 144 -5.74 11.99 -9.02
CA LEU A 144 -4.71 12.01 -10.06
C LEU A 144 -5.05 13.05 -11.15
N ALA A 145 -4.06 13.85 -11.52
CA ALA A 145 -4.07 14.56 -12.80
C ALA A 145 -3.87 13.51 -13.90
N THR A 146 -4.72 13.57 -14.92
CA THR A 146 -4.75 12.59 -16.01
C THR A 146 -4.54 13.29 -17.33
N TYR A 147 -3.59 12.78 -18.12
CA TYR A 147 -3.27 13.30 -19.44
C TYR A 147 -3.41 12.22 -20.51
N GLN A 148 -4.23 12.51 -21.53
CA GLN A 148 -4.40 11.64 -22.69
C GLN A 148 -3.29 11.93 -23.69
N LEU A 149 -2.23 11.10 -23.69
CA LEU A 149 -1.09 11.27 -24.59
C LEU A 149 -1.45 10.91 -26.04
N SER A 150 -2.26 9.87 -26.22
CA SER A 150 -2.78 9.42 -27.51
C SER A 150 -4.15 8.78 -27.33
N ASN A 151 -4.81 8.41 -28.43
CA ASN A 151 -6.10 7.70 -28.37
C ASN A 151 -6.05 6.37 -27.60
N ARG A 152 -4.86 5.85 -27.33
CA ARG A 152 -4.65 4.58 -26.64
C ARG A 152 -3.87 4.69 -25.36
N VAL A 153 -3.10 5.75 -25.13
CA VAL A 153 -2.21 5.89 -23.98
C VAL A 153 -2.64 7.05 -23.11
N ARG A 154 -2.80 6.78 -21.82
CA ARG A 154 -3.15 7.72 -20.77
C ARG A 154 -2.06 7.67 -19.69
N LEU A 155 -1.65 8.83 -19.24
CA LEU A 155 -0.74 9.01 -18.12
C LEU A 155 -1.52 9.60 -16.95
N SER A 156 -1.19 9.21 -15.75
CA SER A 156 -1.80 9.73 -14.52
C SER A 156 -0.75 9.90 -13.43
N ALA A 157 -0.85 11.00 -12.67
CA ALA A 157 0.01 11.23 -11.53
C ALA A 157 -0.69 12.12 -10.50
N GLY A 158 -0.42 11.89 -9.22
CA GLY A 158 -0.98 12.70 -8.14
C GLY A 158 -0.81 12.08 -6.77
N PRO A 159 -1.35 12.72 -5.73
CA PRO A 159 -1.34 12.19 -4.38
C PRO A 159 -2.36 11.06 -4.19
N TYR A 160 -2.11 10.25 -3.16
CA TYR A 160 -3.08 9.32 -2.62
C TYR A 160 -3.04 9.32 -1.09
N ILE A 161 -4.15 8.96 -0.49
CA ILE A 161 -4.28 8.66 0.93
C ILE A 161 -4.78 7.23 1.10
N SER A 162 -4.35 6.56 2.17
CA SER A 162 -4.72 5.18 2.46
C SER A 162 -4.97 4.98 3.94
N PHE A 163 -5.96 4.19 4.25
CA PHE A 163 -6.32 3.79 5.60
C PHE A 163 -6.09 2.29 5.74
N LYS A 164 -5.23 1.89 6.69
CA LYS A 164 -5.01 0.48 7.01
C LYS A 164 -6.25 -0.11 7.66
N THR A 165 -6.77 -1.19 7.12
CA THR A 165 -7.90 -1.95 7.66
C THR A 165 -7.44 -3.15 8.47
N ASN A 166 -6.32 -3.74 8.08
CA ASN A 166 -5.64 -4.82 8.78
C ASN A 166 -4.14 -4.78 8.43
N GLY A 167 -3.28 -5.38 9.26
CA GLY A 167 -1.87 -5.47 8.93
C GLY A 167 -1.08 -6.24 9.97
N ASP A 168 -0.07 -6.95 9.48
CA ASP A 168 0.87 -7.76 10.25
C ASP A 168 2.29 -7.37 9.86
N PHE A 169 3.16 -7.21 10.85
CA PHE A 169 4.60 -7.04 10.70
C PHE A 169 5.30 -7.92 11.71
N ASN A 170 5.70 -9.09 11.29
CA ASN A 170 6.29 -10.09 12.16
C ASN A 170 7.44 -10.84 11.48
N GLY A 171 8.10 -11.68 12.22
CA GLY A 171 9.19 -12.50 11.71
C GLY A 171 9.92 -13.23 12.82
N TYR A 172 11.14 -13.63 12.51
CA TYR A 172 12.02 -14.26 13.48
C TYR A 172 13.48 -13.93 13.18
N VAL A 173 14.31 -14.07 14.19
CA VAL A 173 15.76 -13.95 14.13
C VAL A 173 16.40 -15.32 14.32
N SER A 174 17.54 -15.53 13.65
CA SER A 174 18.29 -16.78 13.68
C SER A 174 19.78 -16.55 13.44
N GLU A 175 20.60 -17.55 13.72
CA GLU A 175 22.04 -17.57 13.45
C GLU A 175 22.75 -16.29 13.91
N GLY A 176 22.56 -15.93 15.18
CA GLY A 176 23.12 -14.70 15.71
C GLY A 176 23.05 -14.58 17.22
N TYR A 177 23.11 -13.34 17.68
CA TYR A 177 23.02 -12.99 19.10
C TYR A 177 22.37 -11.64 19.33
N LEU A 178 21.67 -11.52 20.46
CA LEU A 178 21.17 -10.27 21.00
C LEU A 178 22.09 -9.80 22.12
N ARG A 179 22.48 -8.53 22.09
CA ARG A 179 23.05 -7.85 23.27
C ARG A 179 21.96 -7.06 23.95
N LYS A 180 21.70 -7.36 25.22
CA LYS A 180 20.64 -6.71 26.00
C LYS A 180 20.98 -5.25 26.24
N GLU A 181 19.98 -4.38 26.07
CA GLU A 181 20.00 -2.94 26.33
C GLU A 181 20.94 -2.15 25.40
N ASP A 182 22.24 -2.43 25.40
CA ASP A 182 23.25 -1.71 24.66
C ASP A 182 24.22 -2.64 23.90
N PRO A 183 25.06 -2.11 22.96
CA PRO A 183 26.00 -2.94 22.18
C PRO A 183 27.07 -3.66 23.00
N THR A 184 27.24 -3.34 24.28
CA THR A 184 28.21 -3.97 25.18
C THR A 184 27.56 -4.91 26.21
N GLY A 185 26.23 -4.92 26.24
CA GLY A 185 25.43 -5.70 27.19
C GLY A 185 25.56 -7.21 27.09
N THR A 186 24.90 -7.92 28.01
CA THR A 186 24.92 -9.36 28.06
C THR A 186 24.48 -10.01 26.77
N LYS A 187 25.29 -10.96 26.28
CA LYS A 187 25.04 -11.63 25.00
C LYS A 187 24.14 -12.85 25.21
N VAL A 188 23.05 -12.92 24.42
CA VAL A 188 22.17 -14.09 24.32
C VAL A 188 22.29 -14.65 22.92
N GLU A 189 22.72 -15.90 22.79
CA GLU A 189 22.98 -16.55 21.50
C GLU A 189 21.77 -17.34 21.00
N PHE A 190 21.59 -17.30 19.67
CA PHE A 190 20.56 -18.03 18.93
C PHE A 190 21.23 -18.70 17.74
N THR A 191 21.50 -20.02 17.86
CA THR A 191 22.20 -20.80 16.84
C THR A 191 21.47 -22.11 16.57
N GLY A 192 21.63 -22.64 15.34
CA GLY A 192 20.94 -23.83 14.89
C GLY A 192 19.43 -23.65 14.83
N ASP A 193 18.67 -24.55 15.43
CA ASP A 193 17.21 -24.50 15.44
C ASP A 193 16.62 -23.47 16.43
N ASN A 194 17.47 -22.82 17.23
CA ASN A 194 17.02 -21.82 18.20
C ASN A 194 16.75 -20.48 17.51
N THR A 195 15.48 -20.16 17.31
CA THR A 195 15.00 -18.91 16.72
C THR A 195 14.15 -18.13 17.71
N ALA A 196 14.12 -16.81 17.61
CA ALA A 196 13.23 -15.97 18.42
C ALA A 196 12.29 -15.17 17.52
N PRO A 197 10.98 -15.29 17.70
CA PRO A 197 10.01 -14.50 16.95
C PRO A 197 9.99 -13.05 17.44
N TYR A 198 9.50 -12.17 16.57
CA TYR A 198 9.14 -10.79 16.91
C TYR A 198 7.82 -10.40 16.21
N ASP A 199 7.10 -9.45 16.80
CA ASP A 199 5.84 -8.98 16.28
C ASP A 199 5.66 -7.48 16.59
N PHE A 200 5.55 -6.67 15.54
CA PHE A 200 5.32 -5.23 15.57
C PHE A 200 4.02 -4.85 14.83
N SER A 201 3.08 -5.77 14.73
CA SER A 201 1.82 -5.58 14.01
C SER A 201 0.97 -4.44 14.59
N ASP A 202 0.95 -4.31 15.91
CA ASP A 202 0.22 -3.26 16.63
C ASP A 202 0.83 -1.86 16.42
N ASP A 203 2.12 -1.80 16.09
CA ASP A 203 2.86 -0.56 15.86
C ASP A 203 2.71 -0.02 14.44
N LEU A 204 2.03 -0.74 13.56
CA LEU A 204 1.77 -0.30 12.19
C LEU A 204 0.80 0.89 12.16
N ARG A 205 1.20 1.94 11.45
CA ARG A 205 0.43 3.17 11.29
C ARG A 205 -0.88 2.91 10.53
N SER A 206 -1.98 3.47 11.03
CA SER A 206 -3.30 3.36 10.43
C SER A 206 -3.48 4.23 9.18
N PHE A 207 -2.76 5.34 9.07
CA PHE A 207 -2.86 6.31 7.98
C PHE A 207 -1.56 6.38 7.18
N GLN A 208 -1.67 6.22 5.87
CA GLN A 208 -0.59 6.35 4.89
C GLN A 208 -0.95 7.41 3.86
N TRP A 209 0.03 8.15 3.37
CA TRP A 209 -0.13 9.07 2.25
C TRP A 209 1.12 9.04 1.38
N GLY A 210 0.96 9.44 0.13
CA GLY A 210 2.07 9.41 -0.80
C GLY A 210 1.70 9.90 -2.17
N VAL A 211 2.52 9.54 -3.14
CA VAL A 211 2.34 9.88 -4.55
C VAL A 211 2.18 8.62 -5.39
N GLN A 212 1.40 8.75 -6.44
CA GLN A 212 1.18 7.71 -7.45
C GLN A 212 1.47 8.29 -8.81
N ALA A 213 2.12 7.51 -9.67
CA ALA A 213 2.26 7.80 -11.09
C ALA A 213 2.07 6.53 -11.89
N GLY A 214 1.42 6.62 -13.03
CA GLY A 214 1.16 5.45 -13.84
C GLY A 214 0.78 5.76 -15.27
N ALA A 215 0.68 4.67 -16.03
CA ALA A 215 0.24 4.70 -17.41
C ALA A 215 -0.79 3.60 -17.66
N SER A 216 -1.76 3.88 -18.50
CA SER A 216 -2.70 2.89 -19.01
C SER A 216 -2.70 2.90 -20.54
N TRP A 217 -2.76 1.70 -21.10
CA TRP A 217 -2.79 1.46 -22.54
C TRP A 217 -4.08 0.73 -22.90
N ARG A 218 -4.87 1.34 -23.79
CA ARG A 218 -6.10 0.74 -24.32
C ARG A 218 -5.75 -0.33 -25.36
N ALA A 219 -5.76 -1.59 -24.93
CA ALA A 219 -5.48 -2.73 -25.79
C ALA A 219 -6.66 -2.99 -26.77
N PHE A 220 -7.90 -2.92 -26.28
CA PHE A 220 -9.12 -3.09 -27.04
C PHE A 220 -10.13 -1.99 -26.72
N LYS A 221 -11.32 -2.03 -27.37
CA LYS A 221 -12.35 -0.98 -27.20
C LYS A 221 -12.70 -0.68 -25.74
N ARG A 222 -12.70 -1.69 -24.88
CA ARG A 222 -13.09 -1.59 -23.48
C ARG A 222 -12.07 -2.15 -22.49
N LEU A 223 -10.96 -2.70 -22.97
CA LEU A 223 -9.92 -3.30 -22.15
C LEU A 223 -8.69 -2.40 -22.14
N THR A 224 -8.28 -1.98 -20.97
CA THR A 224 -7.03 -1.28 -20.72
C THR A 224 -6.06 -2.16 -19.94
N VAL A 225 -4.77 -2.01 -20.20
CA VAL A 225 -3.69 -2.55 -19.37
C VAL A 225 -3.08 -1.37 -18.65
N HIS A 226 -2.84 -1.47 -17.34
CA HIS A 226 -2.26 -0.39 -16.57
C HIS A 226 -1.05 -0.84 -15.75
N GLY A 227 -0.17 0.12 -15.50
CA GLY A 227 0.93 0.01 -14.55
C GLY A 227 1.04 1.30 -13.75
N ASP A 228 0.92 1.20 -12.44
CA ASP A 228 0.93 2.34 -11.51
C ASP A 228 1.97 2.11 -10.42
N ILE A 229 2.90 3.06 -10.21
CA ILE A 229 3.84 3.06 -9.10
C ILE A 229 3.25 3.92 -7.99
N THR A 230 3.19 3.38 -6.78
CA THR A 230 2.83 4.10 -5.56
C THR A 230 4.03 4.20 -4.63
N TRP A 231 4.31 5.38 -4.12
CA TRP A 231 5.36 5.65 -3.14
C TRP A 231 4.75 6.35 -1.93
N GLY A 232 4.74 5.65 -0.80
CA GLY A 232 4.34 6.22 0.49
C GLY A 232 5.43 7.14 1.04
N LEU A 233 5.04 8.31 1.51
CA LEU A 233 5.95 9.35 1.98
C LEU A 233 6.01 9.45 3.51
N ASN A 234 5.29 8.60 4.22
CA ASN A 234 5.39 8.47 5.67
C ASN A 234 5.80 7.04 6.07
N ASN A 235 6.41 6.95 7.26
CA ASN A 235 6.82 5.68 7.85
C ASN A 235 5.62 4.74 8.02
N ILE A 236 5.80 3.44 7.78
CA ILE A 236 4.77 2.41 8.02
C ILE A 236 4.47 2.22 9.51
N PHE A 237 5.38 2.61 10.40
CA PHE A 237 5.21 2.54 11.85
C PHE A 237 4.67 3.84 12.44
N ASN A 238 4.03 3.73 13.60
CA ASN A 238 3.59 4.85 14.41
C ASN A 238 4.78 5.71 14.87
N LYS A 239 4.53 6.98 15.19
CA LYS A 239 5.60 7.91 15.63
C LYS A 239 6.23 7.50 16.95
N ASP A 240 5.47 6.84 17.80
CA ASP A 240 5.90 6.44 19.15
C ASP A 240 6.70 5.13 19.14
N PHE A 241 6.72 4.42 18.00
CA PHE A 241 7.50 3.20 17.84
C PHE A 241 8.98 3.55 17.63
N GLN A 242 9.82 3.14 18.58
CA GLN A 242 11.26 3.46 18.61
C GLN A 242 12.16 2.23 18.48
N THR A 243 11.60 1.03 18.48
CA THR A 243 12.35 -0.21 18.43
C THR A 243 13.18 -0.32 17.15
N ILE A 244 12.60 0.03 16.00
CA ILE A 244 13.32 0.16 14.73
C ILE A 244 13.67 1.64 14.53
N THR A 245 14.97 1.96 14.44
CA THR A 245 15.48 3.33 14.45
C THR A 245 15.38 4.07 13.12
N PHE A 246 15.02 3.39 12.05
CA PHE A 246 14.88 3.99 10.71
C PHE A 246 13.44 3.92 10.20
N ASN A 247 13.12 4.83 9.29
CA ASN A 247 11.83 4.88 8.65
C ASN A 247 11.74 3.89 7.49
N MET A 248 10.62 3.19 7.36
CA MET A 248 10.31 2.33 6.23
C MET A 248 9.19 2.91 5.39
N TYR A 249 9.40 2.97 4.08
CA TYR A 249 8.46 3.57 3.12
C TYR A 249 7.88 2.51 2.18
N PRO A 250 6.56 2.44 2.02
CA PRO A 250 5.95 1.48 1.10
C PRO A 250 6.12 1.96 -0.34
N ILE A 251 6.70 1.09 -1.19
CA ILE A 251 6.86 1.31 -2.63
C ILE A 251 6.32 0.09 -3.35
N TYR A 252 5.29 0.30 -4.18
CA TYR A 252 4.62 -0.78 -4.89
C TYR A 252 4.35 -0.43 -6.34
N LEU A 253 4.54 -1.40 -7.21
CA LEU A 253 4.06 -1.43 -8.57
C LEU A 253 2.74 -2.20 -8.62
N ASN A 254 1.69 -1.57 -9.10
CA ASN A 254 0.41 -2.20 -9.41
C ASN A 254 0.32 -2.42 -10.91
N VAL A 255 0.09 -3.64 -11.34
CA VAL A 255 -0.08 -3.99 -12.76
C VAL A 255 -1.38 -4.76 -12.92
N GLY A 256 -2.17 -4.42 -13.93
CA GLY A 256 -3.44 -5.09 -14.13
C GLY A 256 -4.22 -4.64 -15.35
N PHE A 257 -5.50 -4.90 -15.29
CA PHE A 257 -6.44 -4.63 -16.36
C PHE A 257 -7.56 -3.72 -15.87
N GLY A 258 -8.05 -2.87 -16.76
CA GLY A 258 -9.21 -1.99 -16.54
C GLY A 258 -10.28 -2.21 -17.61
N TYR A 259 -11.53 -1.92 -17.23
CA TYR A 259 -12.70 -1.99 -18.10
C TYR A 259 -13.55 -0.72 -17.99
#